data_66920cd07518d4f2019518dd8e3de298
#
_entry.id   66920cd07518d4f2019518dd8e3de298
#
_cell.length_a   1.000
_cell.length_b   1.000
_cell.length_c   1.000
_cell.angle_alpha   90.00
_cell.angle_beta   90.00
_cell.angle_gamma   90.00
#
_symmetry.space_group_name_H-M   'P 1'
#
loop_
_entity.id
_entity.type
_entity.pdbx_description
1 polymer ?
#
loop_
_entity_poly.entity_id
_entity_poly.type
_entity_poly.pdbx_seq_one_letter_code
_entity_poly.pdbx_strand_id
1 'polypeptide(L)'
;MSYKEFFLNKKIAIIGLGPHGEMIPDIKFLLKNRADVVLYDMRTEKRLEDYILELRDIGLNKAILGKVDEDKLLNFDLIILSTEISKKSIFLKKAIQAEIQIEYPDTLFFKLSPPITLIGVFGLYGKSFVTNMIYHVLKKSFSDYKDQGLFLIDPDSTSGTLVHLKKIKKDDVVLVRIPEQLLKYYYDIHISPHVAVITSSIDFDILNFQTYNNFIVAPDIVVDEIRKERNLNSKAKILRTRSTMVPVDWKVNSKVVYHKDNIALVIQTCELFKVPVDILKGVVEETLHQKGSIEFIKKVDGIEFFNDANSINPESTLSALMSVSTNRNTILILGGAYTGHDYNRMIKEIPKYAHTIILLPGSGSLGIRQSLNDLRSINFIQVFSLDEAIQKAKLNAKKGEIILFSPGFDAVGIDISRKERGDKYIKLVKSL
;
A
#
# COMPACT_ATOMS: atom_id res chain seq x y z
N MET A 1 22.84 -13.57 18.15
CA MET A 1 23.30 -13.95 16.80
C MET A 1 23.12 -12.73 15.89
N SER A 2 24.17 -12.32 15.19
CA SER A 2 24.05 -11.23 14.23
C SER A 2 23.31 -11.73 12.97
N TYR A 3 22.66 -10.83 12.22
CA TYR A 3 22.04 -11.23 10.94
C TYR A 3 23.04 -11.84 9.95
N LYS A 4 24.33 -11.44 10.00
CA LYS A 4 25.38 -12.00 9.15
C LYS A 4 25.65 -13.49 9.46
N GLU A 5 25.72 -13.85 10.74
CA GLU A 5 25.86 -15.24 11.17
C GLU A 5 24.60 -16.04 10.85
N PHE A 6 23.42 -15.44 10.97
CA PHE A 6 22.15 -16.09 10.67
C PHE A 6 22.05 -16.52 9.20
N PHE A 7 22.52 -15.69 8.25
CA PHE A 7 22.41 -15.98 6.82
C PHE A 7 23.60 -16.75 6.24
N LEU A 8 24.73 -16.79 6.93
CA LEU A 8 25.96 -17.42 6.42
C LEU A 8 25.73 -18.90 6.06
N ASN A 9 25.95 -19.24 4.78
CA ASN A 9 25.78 -20.59 4.19
C ASN A 9 24.37 -21.20 4.37
N LYS A 10 23.36 -20.39 4.78
CA LYS A 10 21.99 -20.86 4.91
C LYS A 10 21.38 -21.08 3.54
N LYS A 11 20.76 -22.24 3.32
CA LYS A 11 20.03 -22.56 2.09
C LYS A 11 18.64 -21.93 2.15
N ILE A 12 18.38 -20.97 1.27
CA ILE A 12 17.15 -20.16 1.30
C ILE A 12 16.40 -20.32 -0.02
N ALA A 13 15.15 -20.75 0.05
CA ALA A 13 14.21 -20.65 -1.06
C ALA A 13 13.48 -19.31 -0.98
N ILE A 14 13.54 -18.51 -2.04
CA ILE A 14 12.68 -17.34 -2.24
C ILE A 14 11.53 -17.76 -3.14
N ILE A 15 10.30 -17.52 -2.73
CA ILE A 15 9.11 -17.84 -3.53
C ILE A 15 8.38 -16.55 -3.91
N GLY A 16 8.45 -16.22 -5.22
CA GLY A 16 7.94 -14.99 -5.82
C GLY A 16 8.92 -13.81 -5.74
N LEU A 17 9.00 -13.06 -6.84
CA LEU A 17 9.77 -11.80 -6.90
C LEU A 17 8.93 -10.59 -6.49
N GLY A 18 7.62 -10.76 -6.32
CA GLY A 18 6.67 -9.66 -6.28
C GLY A 18 6.31 -9.14 -7.68
N PRO A 19 5.17 -8.45 -7.86
CA PRO A 19 4.70 -7.95 -9.15
C PRO A 19 5.70 -7.07 -9.88
N HIS A 20 6.44 -6.23 -9.14
CA HIS A 20 7.41 -5.26 -9.67
C HIS A 20 8.86 -5.53 -9.24
N GLY A 21 9.15 -6.75 -8.76
CA GLY A 21 10.50 -7.09 -8.31
C GLY A 21 10.81 -6.61 -6.89
N GLU A 22 9.81 -6.46 -6.03
CA GLU A 22 9.94 -5.98 -4.65
C GLU A 22 10.95 -6.81 -3.84
N MET A 23 11.08 -8.11 -4.15
CA MET A 23 12.02 -9.01 -3.48
C MET A 23 13.47 -8.89 -3.94
N ILE A 24 13.75 -8.19 -5.05
CA ILE A 24 15.12 -8.11 -5.61
C ILE A 24 16.13 -7.52 -4.62
N PRO A 25 15.87 -6.41 -3.92
CA PRO A 25 16.83 -5.88 -2.95
C PRO A 25 17.12 -6.85 -1.79
N ASP A 26 16.11 -7.61 -1.37
CA ASP A 26 16.27 -8.58 -0.28
C ASP A 26 17.06 -9.80 -0.77
N ILE A 27 16.84 -10.27 -2.01
CA ILE A 27 17.69 -11.33 -2.63
C ILE A 27 19.14 -10.85 -2.72
N LYS A 28 19.39 -9.62 -3.21
CA LYS A 28 20.71 -9.01 -3.25
C LYS A 28 21.37 -8.93 -1.86
N PHE A 29 20.58 -8.60 -0.85
CA PHE A 29 21.05 -8.57 0.54
C PHE A 29 21.47 -9.96 1.02
N LEU A 30 20.67 -11.00 0.76
CA LEU A 30 20.94 -12.38 1.15
C LEU A 30 22.21 -12.91 0.49
N LEU A 31 22.35 -12.72 -0.83
CA LEU A 31 23.53 -13.13 -1.59
C LEU A 31 24.82 -12.45 -1.06
N LYS A 32 24.77 -11.15 -0.76
CA LYS A 32 25.88 -10.39 -0.16
C LYS A 32 26.26 -10.90 1.25
N ASN A 33 25.32 -11.52 1.96
CA ASN A 33 25.57 -12.13 3.27
C ASN A 33 25.86 -13.63 3.17
N ARG A 34 26.25 -14.11 1.96
CA ARG A 34 26.69 -15.48 1.69
C ARG A 34 25.62 -16.55 1.96
N ALA A 35 24.34 -16.22 1.80
CA ALA A 35 23.28 -17.21 1.74
C ALA A 35 23.31 -17.96 0.40
N ASP A 36 22.98 -19.24 0.41
CA ASP A 36 22.74 -20.05 -0.81
C ASP A 36 21.26 -19.88 -1.21
N VAL A 37 21.01 -19.03 -2.21
CA VAL A 37 19.65 -18.60 -2.58
C VAL A 37 19.19 -19.28 -3.85
N VAL A 38 18.01 -19.89 -3.82
CA VAL A 38 17.28 -20.37 -5.00
C VAL A 38 15.96 -19.61 -5.12
N LEU A 39 15.73 -19.03 -6.29
CA LEU A 39 14.49 -18.34 -6.61
C LEU A 39 13.47 -19.29 -7.24
N TYR A 40 12.24 -19.26 -6.75
CA TYR A 40 11.07 -19.87 -7.37
C TYR A 40 10.08 -18.80 -7.76
N ASP A 41 9.56 -18.81 -8.99
CA ASP A 41 8.46 -17.93 -9.41
C ASP A 41 7.53 -18.67 -10.37
N MET A 42 6.22 -18.47 -10.24
CA MET A 42 5.22 -19.12 -11.09
C MET A 42 5.16 -18.53 -12.50
N ARG A 43 5.72 -17.34 -12.71
CA ARG A 43 5.81 -16.68 -14.02
C ARG A 43 6.89 -17.32 -14.89
N THR A 44 6.74 -17.19 -16.21
CA THR A 44 7.69 -17.70 -17.20
C THR A 44 8.95 -16.83 -17.32
N GLU A 45 10.04 -17.42 -17.80
CA GLU A 45 11.32 -16.73 -18.01
C GLU A 45 11.16 -15.44 -18.83
N LYS A 46 10.38 -15.47 -19.91
CA LYS A 46 10.13 -14.30 -20.76
C LYS A 46 9.56 -13.08 -20.00
N ARG A 47 8.81 -13.33 -18.92
CA ARG A 47 8.24 -12.24 -18.09
C ARG A 47 9.21 -11.71 -17.04
N LEU A 48 10.27 -12.43 -16.74
CA LEU A 48 11.20 -12.14 -15.66
C LEU A 48 12.63 -11.93 -16.15
N GLU A 49 12.86 -11.95 -17.46
CA GLU A 49 14.17 -11.99 -18.09
C GLU A 49 15.12 -10.93 -17.53
N ASP A 50 14.69 -9.66 -17.53
CA ASP A 50 15.51 -8.55 -17.03
C ASP A 50 15.86 -8.71 -15.54
N TYR A 51 14.92 -9.14 -14.72
CA TYR A 51 15.15 -9.37 -13.29
C TYR A 51 16.08 -10.55 -13.03
N ILE A 52 15.95 -11.63 -13.82
CA ILE A 52 16.80 -12.80 -13.68
C ILE A 52 18.23 -12.51 -14.13
N LEU A 53 18.42 -11.76 -15.21
CA LEU A 53 19.74 -11.30 -15.66
C LEU A 53 20.43 -10.47 -14.57
N GLU A 54 19.71 -9.46 -14.03
CA GLU A 54 20.22 -8.62 -12.94
C GLU A 54 20.63 -9.44 -11.71
N LEU A 55 19.85 -10.47 -11.33
CA LEU A 55 20.14 -11.32 -10.19
C LEU A 55 21.30 -12.29 -10.44
N ARG A 56 21.45 -12.81 -11.67
CA ARG A 56 22.58 -13.67 -12.07
C ARG A 56 23.90 -12.91 -12.01
N ASP A 57 23.93 -11.66 -12.45
CA ASP A 57 25.13 -10.80 -12.42
C ASP A 57 25.68 -10.59 -11.00
N ILE A 58 24.83 -10.75 -9.99
CA ILE A 58 25.21 -10.58 -8.58
C ILE A 58 25.33 -11.91 -7.80
N GLY A 59 25.27 -13.05 -8.50
CA GLY A 59 25.55 -14.36 -7.94
C GLY A 59 24.34 -15.26 -7.65
N LEU A 60 23.16 -14.97 -8.20
CA LEU A 60 22.03 -15.92 -8.15
C LEU A 60 22.31 -17.10 -9.08
N ASN A 61 22.67 -18.25 -8.51
CA ASN A 61 23.03 -19.42 -9.30
C ASN A 61 21.83 -20.16 -9.88
N LYS A 62 20.66 -20.08 -9.26
CA LYS A 62 19.50 -20.89 -9.65
C LYS A 62 18.18 -20.15 -9.52
N ALA A 63 17.43 -20.13 -10.62
CA ALA A 63 16.03 -19.72 -10.66
C ALA A 63 15.18 -20.86 -11.28
N ILE A 64 14.07 -21.21 -10.65
CA ILE A 64 13.12 -22.23 -11.11
C ILE A 64 11.80 -21.50 -11.39
N LEU A 65 11.44 -21.42 -12.66
CA LEU A 65 10.34 -20.61 -13.15
C LEU A 65 9.19 -21.49 -13.66
N GLY A 66 7.97 -21.00 -13.55
CA GLY A 66 6.75 -21.66 -14.00
C GLY A 66 6.20 -22.73 -13.05
N LYS A 67 6.95 -23.14 -12.03
CA LYS A 67 6.51 -24.15 -11.05
C LYS A 67 7.24 -24.05 -9.72
N VAL A 68 6.61 -24.54 -8.68
CA VAL A 68 7.22 -24.82 -7.37
C VAL A 68 7.14 -26.32 -7.10
N ASP A 69 8.27 -26.95 -6.81
CA ASP A 69 8.39 -28.38 -6.51
C ASP A 69 8.39 -28.55 -4.97
N GLU A 70 7.32 -29.12 -4.44
CA GLU A 70 7.12 -29.27 -2.99
C GLU A 70 8.22 -30.11 -2.33
N ASP A 71 8.68 -31.18 -2.99
CA ASP A 71 9.70 -32.07 -2.42
C ASP A 71 11.08 -31.41 -2.38
N LYS A 72 11.35 -30.52 -3.33
CA LYS A 72 12.61 -29.75 -3.33
C LYS A 72 12.65 -28.69 -2.25
N LEU A 73 11.50 -28.17 -1.81
CA LEU A 73 11.43 -27.21 -0.71
C LEU A 73 11.94 -27.81 0.61
N LEU A 74 11.88 -29.13 0.78
CA LEU A 74 12.37 -29.82 1.98
C LEU A 74 13.92 -29.75 2.16
N ASN A 75 14.64 -29.32 1.15
CA ASN A 75 16.10 -29.20 1.18
C ASN A 75 16.61 -27.80 1.62
N PHE A 76 15.70 -26.92 2.03
CA PHE A 76 16.05 -25.57 2.46
C PHE A 76 15.92 -25.39 3.98
N ASP A 77 16.79 -24.56 4.55
CA ASP A 77 16.76 -24.19 5.95
C ASP A 77 15.72 -23.11 6.23
N LEU A 78 15.37 -22.32 5.21
CA LEU A 78 14.46 -21.19 5.30
C LEU A 78 13.75 -20.97 3.97
N ILE A 79 12.47 -20.71 4.02
CA ILE A 79 11.64 -20.27 2.89
C ILE A 79 11.21 -18.83 3.15
N ILE A 80 11.47 -17.92 2.22
CA ILE A 80 11.00 -16.53 2.28
C ILE A 80 9.99 -16.33 1.16
N LEU A 81 8.80 -15.87 1.53
CA LEU A 81 7.69 -15.63 0.61
C LEU A 81 7.61 -14.14 0.25
N SER A 82 7.30 -13.84 -1.01
CA SER A 82 6.79 -12.51 -1.34
C SER A 82 5.39 -12.31 -0.74
N THR A 83 5.00 -11.07 -0.50
CA THR A 83 3.80 -10.73 0.31
C THR A 83 2.48 -11.17 -0.31
N GLU A 84 2.42 -11.36 -1.63
CA GLU A 84 1.23 -11.89 -2.31
C GLU A 84 1.05 -13.40 -2.14
N ILE A 85 2.07 -14.12 -1.68
CA ILE A 85 2.01 -15.58 -1.52
C ILE A 85 1.57 -15.93 -0.10
N SER A 86 0.44 -16.60 0.01
CA SER A 86 -0.08 -17.07 1.29
C SER A 86 0.70 -18.27 1.82
N LYS A 87 1.01 -18.29 3.11
CA LYS A 87 1.53 -19.50 3.80
C LYS A 87 0.58 -20.71 3.71
N LYS A 88 -0.70 -20.47 3.38
CA LYS A 88 -1.69 -21.53 3.15
C LYS A 88 -1.60 -22.15 1.75
N SER A 89 -0.68 -21.70 0.91
CA SER A 89 -0.50 -22.25 -0.43
C SER A 89 -0.20 -23.74 -0.39
N ILE A 90 -0.83 -24.48 -1.29
CA ILE A 90 -0.80 -25.95 -1.28
C ILE A 90 0.62 -26.51 -1.39
N PHE A 91 1.47 -25.85 -2.17
CA PHE A 91 2.87 -26.23 -2.38
C PHE A 91 3.78 -26.04 -1.14
N LEU A 92 3.29 -25.38 -0.08
CA LEU A 92 4.01 -25.23 1.19
C LEU A 92 3.64 -26.32 2.19
N LYS A 93 2.62 -27.14 1.92
CA LYS A 93 2.07 -28.11 2.87
C LYS A 93 3.14 -29.06 3.42
N LYS A 94 4.00 -29.62 2.57
CA LYS A 94 5.06 -30.54 2.98
C LYS A 94 6.13 -29.83 3.80
N ALA A 95 6.52 -28.60 3.40
CA ALA A 95 7.49 -27.79 4.15
C ALA A 95 6.98 -27.44 5.55
N ILE A 96 5.69 -27.11 5.67
CA ILE A 96 5.04 -26.85 6.96
C ILE A 96 5.03 -28.12 7.83
N GLN A 97 4.67 -29.28 7.26
CA GLN A 97 4.70 -30.57 7.98
C GLN A 97 6.11 -30.99 8.43
N ALA A 98 7.13 -30.60 7.68
CA ALA A 98 8.54 -30.81 8.00
C ALA A 98 9.12 -29.71 8.92
N GLU A 99 8.28 -28.80 9.44
CA GLU A 99 8.67 -27.70 10.34
C GLU A 99 9.75 -26.76 9.76
N ILE A 100 9.84 -26.66 8.42
CA ILE A 100 10.77 -25.73 7.80
C ILE A 100 10.32 -24.30 8.12
N GLN A 101 11.26 -23.47 8.52
CA GLN A 101 10.99 -22.07 8.82
C GLN A 101 10.49 -21.33 7.56
N ILE A 102 9.29 -20.76 7.63
CA ILE A 102 8.68 -19.99 6.53
C ILE A 102 8.40 -18.56 7.03
N GLU A 103 8.98 -17.57 6.35
CA GLU A 103 8.94 -16.18 6.74
C GLU A 103 8.48 -15.28 5.57
N TYR A 104 8.10 -14.05 5.92
CA TYR A 104 8.10 -12.90 5.01
C TYR A 104 9.30 -12.01 5.33
N PRO A 105 9.74 -11.13 4.43
CA PRO A 105 10.87 -10.24 4.70
C PRO A 105 10.71 -9.41 5.97
N ASP A 106 9.52 -8.87 6.22
CA ASP A 106 9.21 -8.05 7.38
C ASP A 106 9.20 -8.86 8.69
N THR A 107 8.56 -10.04 8.71
CA THR A 107 8.57 -10.90 9.90
C THR A 107 9.98 -11.37 10.26
N LEU A 108 10.78 -11.69 9.24
CA LEU A 108 12.19 -12.04 9.43
C LEU A 108 13.03 -10.85 9.89
N PHE A 109 12.78 -9.66 9.33
CA PHE A 109 13.42 -8.43 9.76
C PHE A 109 13.18 -8.17 11.26
N PHE A 110 11.93 -8.27 11.74
CA PHE A 110 11.64 -8.06 13.17
C PHE A 110 12.30 -9.08 14.09
N LYS A 111 12.42 -10.33 13.64
CA LYS A 111 13.12 -11.37 14.42
C LYS A 111 14.62 -11.12 14.55
N LEU A 112 15.22 -10.46 13.56
CA LEU A 112 16.67 -10.24 13.48
C LEU A 112 17.08 -8.82 13.89
N SER A 113 16.14 -7.88 14.00
CA SER A 113 16.41 -6.50 14.42
C SER A 113 16.66 -6.42 15.93
N PRO A 114 17.44 -5.42 16.39
CA PRO A 114 17.50 -5.09 17.80
C PRO A 114 16.12 -4.57 18.28
N PRO A 115 15.93 -4.37 19.60
CA PRO A 115 14.72 -3.71 20.11
C PRO A 115 14.50 -2.35 19.45
N ILE A 116 13.32 -2.14 18.86
CA ILE A 116 12.93 -0.96 18.09
C ILE A 116 11.58 -0.43 18.55
N THR A 117 11.24 0.79 18.18
CA THR A 117 9.89 1.32 18.29
C THR A 117 9.13 1.06 16.98
N LEU A 118 8.11 0.20 17.02
CA LEU A 118 7.33 -0.19 15.85
C LEU A 118 6.05 0.62 15.76
N ILE A 119 5.86 1.36 14.65
CA ILE A 119 4.60 1.99 14.25
C ILE A 119 4.00 1.13 13.14
N GLY A 120 2.84 0.52 13.38
CA GLY A 120 2.14 -0.29 12.39
C GLY A 120 0.91 0.44 11.86
N VAL A 121 0.83 0.64 10.54
CA VAL A 121 -0.35 1.23 9.88
C VAL A 121 -1.11 0.13 9.15
N PHE A 122 -2.36 -0.10 9.52
CA PHE A 122 -3.21 -1.12 8.92
C PHE A 122 -4.69 -0.71 8.86
N GLY A 123 -5.50 -1.47 8.16
CA GLY A 123 -6.89 -1.19 7.84
C GLY A 123 -7.19 -1.57 6.39
N LEU A 124 -8.42 -1.51 5.97
CA LEU A 124 -8.81 -1.88 4.60
C LEU A 124 -8.35 -0.84 3.57
N TYR A 125 -8.42 0.45 3.89
CA TYR A 125 -8.06 1.57 3.00
C TYR A 125 -7.39 2.70 3.78
N GLY A 126 -6.74 3.64 3.06
CA GLY A 126 -6.04 4.78 3.66
C GLY A 126 -4.61 4.52 4.12
N LYS A 127 -4.20 3.25 4.25
CA LYS A 127 -2.87 2.87 4.76
C LYS A 127 -1.72 3.62 4.09
N SER A 128 -1.63 3.56 2.76
CA SER A 128 -0.50 4.14 2.01
C SER A 128 -0.40 5.65 2.22
N PHE A 129 -1.54 6.36 2.21
CA PHE A 129 -1.58 7.79 2.48
C PHE A 129 -1.08 8.11 3.90
N VAL A 130 -1.65 7.45 4.91
CA VAL A 130 -1.30 7.67 6.32
C VAL A 130 0.16 7.30 6.58
N THR A 131 0.62 6.15 6.07
CA THR A 131 2.02 5.71 6.22
C THR A 131 2.99 6.71 5.62
N ASN A 132 2.77 7.12 4.37
CA ASN A 132 3.65 8.07 3.69
C ASN A 132 3.68 9.43 4.40
N MET A 133 2.50 9.91 4.83
CA MET A 133 2.40 11.18 5.54
C MET A 133 3.15 11.14 6.88
N ILE A 134 2.93 10.11 7.71
CA ILE A 134 3.67 9.91 8.97
C ILE A 134 5.17 9.84 8.69
N TYR A 135 5.59 9.07 7.68
CA TYR A 135 7.01 8.95 7.33
C TYR A 135 7.65 10.30 6.99
N HIS A 136 7.01 11.09 6.12
CA HIS A 136 7.54 12.39 5.71
C HIS A 136 7.59 13.39 6.87
N VAL A 137 6.56 13.40 7.72
CA VAL A 137 6.53 14.25 8.92
C VAL A 137 7.64 13.87 9.90
N LEU A 138 7.73 12.59 10.25
CA LEU A 138 8.77 12.10 11.18
C LEU A 138 10.17 12.29 10.60
N LYS A 139 10.37 12.02 9.30
CA LYS A 139 11.65 12.21 8.64
C LYS A 139 12.12 13.65 8.72
N LYS A 140 11.24 14.60 8.45
CA LYS A 140 11.56 16.04 8.56
C LYS A 140 11.85 16.45 10.01
N SER A 141 11.08 15.94 10.97
CA SER A 141 11.29 16.22 12.39
C SER A 141 12.57 15.57 12.94
N PHE A 142 12.91 14.33 12.54
CA PHE A 142 14.07 13.61 13.05
C PHE A 142 15.38 14.13 12.48
N SER A 143 15.40 14.68 11.24
CA SER A 143 16.59 15.28 10.66
C SER A 143 17.11 16.46 11.47
N ASP A 144 16.22 17.15 12.18
CA ASP A 144 16.54 18.38 12.90
C ASP A 144 16.90 18.14 14.38
N TYR A 145 16.61 16.94 14.94
CA TYR A 145 16.60 16.80 16.40
C TYR A 145 17.24 15.53 16.98
N LYS A 146 17.65 14.49 16.21
CA LYS A 146 18.00 13.22 16.83
C LYS A 146 19.01 12.34 16.09
N ASP A 147 19.84 11.62 16.89
CA ASP A 147 20.61 10.43 16.47
C ASP A 147 19.73 9.18 16.25
N GLN A 148 18.42 9.29 16.31
CA GLN A 148 17.48 8.18 16.18
C GLN A 148 17.14 7.94 14.70
N GLY A 149 17.34 6.71 14.22
CA GLY A 149 17.00 6.30 12.86
C GLY A 149 15.49 6.16 12.65
N LEU A 150 15.04 6.50 11.45
CA LEU A 150 13.69 6.24 10.97
C LEU A 150 13.75 5.35 9.72
N PHE A 151 13.04 4.24 9.75
CA PHE A 151 12.98 3.27 8.66
C PHE A 151 11.54 3.06 8.22
N LEU A 152 11.33 2.98 6.91
CA LEU A 152 10.03 2.65 6.32
C LEU A 152 10.09 1.24 5.74
N ILE A 153 9.16 0.39 6.18
CA ILE A 153 8.88 -0.91 5.58
C ILE A 153 7.52 -0.84 4.89
N ASP A 154 7.56 -0.90 3.57
CA ASP A 154 6.38 -0.94 2.73
C ASP A 154 6.50 -2.14 1.79
N PRO A 155 5.64 -3.17 1.92
CA PRO A 155 5.72 -4.39 1.13
C PRO A 155 5.58 -4.17 -0.39
N ASP A 156 4.97 -3.07 -0.81
CA ASP A 156 4.83 -2.72 -2.23
C ASP A 156 6.02 -1.87 -2.75
N SER A 157 7.02 -1.63 -1.89
CA SER A 157 8.21 -0.86 -2.24
C SER A 157 9.32 -1.76 -2.78
N THR A 158 9.97 -1.32 -3.85
CA THR A 158 11.18 -1.95 -4.38
C THR A 158 12.46 -1.60 -3.59
N SER A 159 12.32 -1.03 -2.39
CA SER A 159 13.47 -0.68 -1.54
C SER A 159 14.05 -1.87 -0.78
N GLY A 160 13.26 -2.94 -0.62
CA GLY A 160 13.57 -4.10 0.19
C GLY A 160 13.44 -3.85 1.70
N THR A 161 13.30 -4.90 2.44
CA THR A 161 13.09 -4.88 3.91
C THR A 161 14.35 -5.30 4.66
N LEU A 162 14.94 -6.43 4.29
CA LEU A 162 16.11 -6.98 4.99
C LEU A 162 17.35 -6.10 4.88
N VAL A 163 17.43 -5.25 3.86
CA VAL A 163 18.52 -4.29 3.66
C VAL A 163 18.68 -3.33 4.85
N HIS A 164 17.60 -3.06 5.57
CA HIS A 164 17.62 -2.19 6.74
C HIS A 164 18.37 -2.77 7.94
N LEU A 165 18.54 -4.10 8.02
CA LEU A 165 19.34 -4.77 9.05
C LEU A 165 20.79 -4.26 9.13
N LYS A 166 21.31 -3.66 8.04
CA LYS A 166 22.66 -3.08 8.03
C LYS A 166 22.80 -1.81 8.87
N LYS A 167 21.71 -1.06 9.05
CA LYS A 167 21.74 0.29 9.60
C LYS A 167 20.92 0.43 10.89
N ILE A 168 19.95 -0.48 11.09
CA ILE A 168 19.03 -0.41 12.23
C ILE A 168 19.80 -0.56 13.55
N LYS A 169 19.47 0.28 14.52
CA LYS A 169 20.03 0.29 15.86
C LYS A 169 18.93 0.12 16.90
N LYS A 170 19.33 -0.16 18.14
CA LYS A 170 18.41 -0.16 19.27
C LYS A 170 17.72 1.21 19.39
N ASP A 171 16.43 1.16 19.71
CA ASP A 171 15.54 2.32 19.91
C ASP A 171 15.23 3.14 18.65
N ASP A 172 15.68 2.70 17.46
CA ASP A 172 15.24 3.28 16.20
C ASP A 172 13.74 3.08 15.98
N VAL A 173 13.14 3.97 15.16
CA VAL A 173 11.73 3.91 14.80
C VAL A 173 11.57 3.21 13.46
N VAL A 174 10.71 2.20 13.44
CA VAL A 174 10.31 1.50 12.20
C VAL A 174 8.82 1.75 11.98
N LEU A 175 8.51 2.38 10.87
CA LEU A 175 7.16 2.55 10.37
C LEU A 175 6.88 1.46 9.35
N VAL A 176 5.86 0.65 9.58
CA VAL A 176 5.47 -0.44 8.68
C VAL A 176 4.04 -0.27 8.20
N ARG A 177 3.83 -0.40 6.88
CA ARG A 177 2.50 -0.57 6.29
C ARG A 177 2.18 -2.06 6.27
N ILE A 178 1.22 -2.47 7.10
CA ILE A 178 0.86 -3.89 7.25
C ILE A 178 -0.32 -4.21 6.33
N PRO A 179 -0.13 -5.05 5.30
CA PRO A 179 -1.22 -5.57 4.49
C PRO A 179 -2.15 -6.47 5.31
N GLU A 180 -3.43 -6.52 4.94
CA GLU A 180 -4.44 -7.32 5.64
C GLU A 180 -4.03 -8.80 5.76
N GLN A 181 -3.53 -9.37 4.68
CA GLN A 181 -3.13 -10.77 4.62
C GLN A 181 -1.97 -11.13 5.58
N LEU A 182 -1.21 -10.14 6.04
CA LEU A 182 -0.09 -10.36 6.97
C LEU A 182 -0.46 -10.18 8.45
N LEU A 183 -1.61 -9.59 8.78
CA LEU A 183 -2.02 -9.33 10.17
C LEU A 183 -1.98 -10.60 11.03
N LYS A 184 -2.53 -11.70 10.50
CA LYS A 184 -2.50 -12.98 11.19
C LYS A 184 -1.09 -13.50 11.45
N TYR A 185 -0.14 -13.27 10.54
CA TYR A 185 1.25 -13.73 10.73
C TYR A 185 1.99 -12.91 11.78
N TYR A 186 1.71 -11.62 11.88
CA TYR A 186 2.19 -10.80 12.99
C TYR A 186 1.63 -11.30 14.33
N TYR A 187 0.35 -11.64 14.37
CA TYR A 187 -0.25 -12.26 15.55
C TYR A 187 0.42 -13.59 15.89
N ASP A 188 0.59 -14.50 14.94
CA ASP A 188 1.17 -15.84 15.14
C ASP A 188 2.63 -15.77 15.66
N ILE A 189 3.39 -14.74 15.34
CA ILE A 189 4.76 -14.51 15.83
C ILE A 189 4.82 -13.54 17.02
N HIS A 190 3.69 -13.23 17.64
CA HIS A 190 3.56 -12.36 18.81
C HIS A 190 4.14 -10.95 18.64
N ILE A 191 4.11 -10.39 17.43
CA ILE A 191 4.51 -9.02 17.16
C ILE A 191 3.28 -8.12 17.10
N SER A 192 3.21 -7.16 18.02
CA SER A 192 2.24 -6.06 18.00
C SER A 192 2.95 -4.73 17.86
N PRO A 193 2.42 -3.79 17.08
CA PRO A 193 2.98 -2.45 17.01
C PRO A 193 2.95 -1.74 18.36
N HIS A 194 4.01 -0.99 18.70
CA HIS A 194 4.02 -0.09 19.84
C HIS A 194 3.03 1.05 19.66
N VAL A 195 2.88 1.52 18.42
CA VAL A 195 1.83 2.45 18.00
C VAL A 195 1.07 1.80 16.84
N ALA A 196 -0.14 1.34 17.10
CA ALA A 196 -1.05 0.79 16.11
C ALA A 196 -1.91 1.92 15.52
N VAL A 197 -1.71 2.25 14.26
CA VAL A 197 -2.48 3.26 13.53
C VAL A 197 -3.48 2.55 12.64
N ILE A 198 -4.76 2.61 12.99
CA ILE A 198 -5.82 1.85 12.33
C ILE A 198 -6.66 2.79 11.49
N THR A 199 -6.59 2.63 10.18
CA THR A 199 -7.26 3.55 9.25
C THR A 199 -8.72 3.21 9.00
N SER A 200 -9.10 1.97 9.20
CA SER A 200 -10.48 1.45 9.05
C SER A 200 -10.60 0.07 9.69
N SER A 201 -11.83 -0.38 9.89
CA SER A 201 -12.15 -1.69 10.48
C SER A 201 -11.48 -2.85 9.77
N ILE A 202 -10.93 -3.78 10.58
CA ILE A 202 -10.19 -4.95 10.13
C ILE A 202 -10.11 -5.95 11.30
N ASP A 203 -9.43 -7.06 11.11
CA ASP A 203 -9.10 -7.98 12.20
C ASP A 203 -8.15 -7.32 13.21
N PHE A 204 -8.52 -7.33 14.48
CA PHE A 204 -7.81 -6.67 15.57
C PHE A 204 -6.89 -7.60 16.37
N ASP A 205 -6.78 -8.87 16.02
CA ASP A 205 -5.99 -9.87 16.77
C ASP A 205 -4.52 -9.44 16.99
N ILE A 206 -3.94 -8.74 16.02
CA ILE A 206 -2.57 -8.18 16.12
C ILE A 206 -2.36 -7.30 17.38
N LEU A 207 -3.41 -6.76 17.95
CA LEU A 207 -3.35 -5.88 19.12
C LEU A 207 -3.21 -6.65 20.46
N ASN A 208 -3.43 -7.97 20.47
CA ASN A 208 -3.50 -8.78 21.69
C ASN A 208 -2.22 -8.77 22.55
N PHE A 209 -1.06 -8.48 21.94
CA PHE A 209 0.21 -8.46 22.66
C PHE A 209 0.66 -7.04 23.08
N GLN A 210 -0.21 -6.05 22.93
CA GLN A 210 0.08 -4.69 23.35
C GLN A 210 0.01 -4.55 24.87
N THR A 211 0.95 -3.74 25.41
CA THR A 211 1.10 -3.44 26.83
C THR A 211 0.61 -2.03 27.16
N TYR A 212 0.63 -1.63 28.43
CA TYR A 212 0.27 -0.28 28.91
C TYR A 212 1.12 0.86 28.32
N ASN A 213 2.31 0.53 27.79
CA ASN A 213 3.19 1.51 27.15
C ASN A 213 2.92 1.67 25.65
N ASN A 214 1.95 0.97 25.11
CA ASN A 214 1.59 0.99 23.71
C ASN A 214 0.36 1.89 23.47
N PHE A 215 0.15 2.26 22.21
CA PHE A 215 -0.93 3.13 21.78
C PHE A 215 -1.70 2.54 20.60
N ILE A 216 -3.00 2.75 20.60
CA ILE A 216 -3.89 2.54 19.45
C ILE A 216 -4.41 3.90 19.03
N VAL A 217 -4.14 4.29 17.79
CA VAL A 217 -4.63 5.53 17.18
C VAL A 217 -5.65 5.15 16.11
N ALA A 218 -6.91 5.51 16.30
CA ALA A 218 -7.99 5.10 15.42
C ALA A 218 -9.17 6.08 15.40
N PRO A 219 -9.95 6.16 14.29
CA PRO A 219 -11.18 6.92 14.23
C PRO A 219 -12.23 6.39 15.23
N ASP A 220 -13.17 7.26 15.65
CA ASP A 220 -14.21 6.91 16.62
C ASP A 220 -14.93 5.60 16.29
N ILE A 221 -15.32 5.43 15.03
CA ILE A 221 -16.04 4.23 14.59
C ILE A 221 -15.24 2.95 14.80
N VAL A 222 -13.94 2.99 14.51
CA VAL A 222 -13.02 1.83 14.71
C VAL A 222 -12.82 1.56 16.18
N VAL A 223 -12.70 2.61 17.00
CA VAL A 223 -12.57 2.45 18.47
C VAL A 223 -13.82 1.82 19.07
N ASP A 224 -15.00 2.16 18.56
CA ASP A 224 -16.25 1.58 19.05
C ASP A 224 -16.38 0.08 18.65
N GLU A 225 -15.79 -0.33 17.53
CA GLU A 225 -15.68 -1.74 17.13
C GLU A 225 -14.67 -2.48 18.01
N ILE A 226 -13.46 -1.93 18.19
CA ILE A 226 -12.43 -2.52 19.08
C ILE A 226 -13.01 -2.81 20.48
N ARG A 227 -13.82 -1.90 21.02
CA ARG A 227 -14.45 -2.07 22.34
C ARG A 227 -15.50 -3.17 22.41
N LYS A 228 -16.06 -3.56 21.26
CA LYS A 228 -17.04 -4.67 21.16
C LYS A 228 -16.37 -6.03 21.03
N GLU A 229 -15.07 -6.06 20.68
CA GLU A 229 -14.29 -7.30 20.56
C GLU A 229 -14.05 -7.93 21.91
N ARG A 230 -14.78 -9.03 22.21
CA ARG A 230 -14.75 -9.71 23.52
C ARG A 230 -13.43 -10.44 23.78
N ASN A 231 -12.73 -10.84 22.73
CA ASN A 231 -11.50 -11.65 22.79
C ASN A 231 -10.24 -10.82 22.74
N LEU A 232 -10.35 -9.50 22.62
CA LEU A 232 -9.21 -8.60 22.54
C LEU A 232 -8.61 -8.34 23.92
N ASN A 233 -7.34 -8.71 24.10
CA ASN A 233 -6.59 -8.56 25.35
C ASN A 233 -5.53 -7.44 25.27
N SER A 234 -5.76 -6.42 24.48
CA SER A 234 -4.86 -5.26 24.41
C SER A 234 -4.96 -4.43 25.68
N LYS A 235 -3.79 -4.01 26.22
CA LYS A 235 -3.66 -3.09 27.35
C LYS A 235 -3.23 -1.68 26.91
N ALA A 236 -3.18 -1.44 25.60
CA ALA A 236 -2.75 -0.18 25.04
C ALA A 236 -3.70 0.97 25.37
N LYS A 237 -3.15 2.17 25.42
CA LYS A 237 -3.94 3.40 25.52
C LYS A 237 -4.56 3.72 24.16
N ILE A 238 -5.90 3.84 24.12
CA ILE A 238 -6.65 4.17 22.90
C ILE A 238 -6.75 5.69 22.75
N LEU A 239 -6.27 6.20 21.63
CA LEU A 239 -6.35 7.59 21.23
C LEU A 239 -7.35 7.69 20.07
N ARG A 240 -8.49 8.32 20.33
CA ARG A 240 -9.55 8.54 19.34
C ARG A 240 -9.20 9.70 18.42
N THR A 241 -9.46 9.55 17.14
CA THR A 241 -9.29 10.62 16.17
C THR A 241 -10.61 11.00 15.51
N ARG A 242 -10.72 12.29 15.15
CA ARG A 242 -11.87 12.88 14.46
C ARG A 242 -11.39 13.89 13.44
N SER A 243 -12.10 14.02 12.34
CA SER A 243 -11.83 15.04 11.32
C SER A 243 -11.76 16.47 11.87
N THR A 244 -12.48 16.74 12.96
CA THR A 244 -12.47 18.04 13.67
C THR A 244 -11.14 18.37 14.35
N MET A 245 -10.23 17.40 14.51
CA MET A 245 -8.89 17.63 15.05
C MET A 245 -7.97 18.35 14.06
N VAL A 246 -8.31 18.34 12.77
CA VAL A 246 -7.56 19.08 11.76
C VAL A 246 -7.86 20.56 11.91
N PRO A 247 -6.85 21.42 12.20
CA PRO A 247 -7.06 22.85 12.40
C PRO A 247 -7.67 23.51 11.16
N VAL A 248 -8.58 24.44 11.37
CA VAL A 248 -9.34 25.09 10.28
C VAL A 248 -8.49 26.02 9.42
N ASP A 249 -7.36 26.48 9.94
CA ASP A 249 -6.39 27.33 9.24
C ASP A 249 -5.41 26.53 8.36
N TRP A 250 -5.45 25.18 8.42
CA TRP A 250 -4.67 24.37 7.53
C TRP A 250 -5.31 24.32 6.15
N LYS A 251 -4.50 24.47 5.12
CA LYS A 251 -4.96 24.41 3.71
C LYS A 251 -5.31 22.97 3.30
N VAL A 252 -6.27 22.40 3.99
CA VAL A 252 -6.82 21.07 3.70
C VAL A 252 -8.11 21.25 2.93
N ASN A 253 -8.26 20.57 1.78
CA ASN A 253 -9.49 20.68 1.00
C ASN A 253 -10.69 20.22 1.83
N SER A 254 -11.54 21.16 2.22
CA SER A 254 -12.69 20.91 3.10
C SER A 254 -13.76 19.98 2.52
N LYS A 255 -13.75 19.78 1.19
CA LYS A 255 -14.68 18.89 0.47
C LYS A 255 -14.31 17.42 0.55
N VAL A 256 -13.10 17.09 1.02
CA VAL A 256 -12.58 15.74 1.07
C VAL A 256 -12.55 15.24 2.52
N VAL A 257 -13.70 14.82 3.04
CA VAL A 257 -13.88 14.38 4.44
C VAL A 257 -12.92 13.26 4.83
N TYR A 258 -12.74 12.29 3.96
CA TYR A 258 -11.85 11.15 4.18
C TYR A 258 -10.38 11.56 4.39
N HIS A 259 -9.90 12.59 3.71
CA HIS A 259 -8.57 13.13 3.96
C HIS A 259 -8.43 13.69 5.36
N LYS A 260 -9.45 14.37 5.90
CA LYS A 260 -9.39 14.92 7.25
C LYS A 260 -9.29 13.83 8.32
N ASP A 261 -9.99 12.72 8.18
CA ASP A 261 -9.87 11.60 9.12
C ASP A 261 -8.49 10.97 9.07
N ASN A 262 -7.93 10.77 7.87
CA ASN A 262 -6.56 10.29 7.72
C ASN A 262 -5.52 11.29 8.25
N ILE A 263 -5.72 12.60 8.05
CA ILE A 263 -4.85 13.64 8.60
C ILE A 263 -4.93 13.64 10.13
N ALA A 264 -6.12 13.47 10.70
CA ALA A 264 -6.28 13.37 12.15
C ALA A 264 -5.49 12.19 12.75
N LEU A 265 -5.44 11.04 12.04
CA LEU A 265 -4.57 9.91 12.41
C LEU A 265 -3.08 10.29 12.37
N VAL A 266 -2.66 11.03 11.34
CA VAL A 266 -1.28 11.52 11.22
C VAL A 266 -0.94 12.47 12.34
N ILE A 267 -1.80 13.46 12.62
CA ILE A 267 -1.63 14.43 13.71
C ILE A 267 -1.43 13.69 15.03
N GLN A 268 -2.39 12.86 15.41
CA GLN A 268 -2.37 12.14 16.68
C GLN A 268 -1.17 11.21 16.81
N THR A 269 -0.76 10.57 15.72
CA THR A 269 0.43 9.70 15.73
C THR A 269 1.71 10.52 15.90
N CYS A 270 1.86 11.62 15.17
CA CYS A 270 3.05 12.45 15.23
C CYS A 270 3.18 13.20 16.58
N GLU A 271 2.08 13.52 17.24
CA GLU A 271 2.08 14.09 18.60
C GLU A 271 2.73 13.16 19.63
N LEU A 272 2.60 11.83 19.49
CA LEU A 272 3.28 10.86 20.34
C LEU A 272 4.82 10.99 20.25
N PHE A 273 5.31 11.45 19.11
CA PHE A 273 6.73 11.67 18.85
C PHE A 273 7.16 13.13 19.12
N LYS A 274 6.27 13.95 19.65
CA LYS A 274 6.49 15.38 19.96
C LYS A 274 6.94 16.20 18.74
N VAL A 275 6.36 15.91 17.57
CA VAL A 275 6.65 16.67 16.36
C VAL A 275 6.11 18.10 16.49
N PRO A 276 6.92 19.13 16.18
CA PRO A 276 6.45 20.51 16.16
C PRO A 276 5.29 20.72 15.17
N VAL A 277 4.28 21.49 15.59
CA VAL A 277 3.06 21.73 14.77
C VAL A 277 3.38 22.33 13.41
N ASP A 278 4.36 23.22 13.34
CA ASP A 278 4.76 23.87 12.08
C ASP A 278 5.34 22.87 11.07
N ILE A 279 6.13 21.89 11.53
CA ILE A 279 6.63 20.80 10.68
C ILE A 279 5.47 19.97 10.18
N LEU A 280 4.57 19.59 11.08
CA LEU A 280 3.39 18.78 10.76
C LEU A 280 2.50 19.49 9.74
N LYS A 281 2.15 20.76 9.99
CA LYS A 281 1.37 21.59 9.07
C LYS A 281 2.03 21.71 7.71
N GLY A 282 3.32 22.04 7.68
CA GLY A 282 4.06 22.24 6.42
C GLY A 282 4.06 20.98 5.54
N VAL A 283 4.32 19.80 6.13
CA VAL A 283 4.33 18.54 5.38
C VAL A 283 2.92 18.15 4.91
N VAL A 284 1.91 18.31 5.76
CA VAL A 284 0.50 18.01 5.40
C VAL A 284 0.06 18.89 4.23
N GLU A 285 0.27 20.20 4.32
CA GLU A 285 -0.12 21.12 3.25
C GLU A 285 0.63 20.85 1.94
N GLU A 286 1.94 20.59 1.99
CA GLU A 286 2.76 20.27 0.83
C GLU A 286 2.28 18.96 0.14
N THR A 287 2.00 17.92 0.92
CA THR A 287 1.57 16.62 0.39
C THR A 287 0.18 16.70 -0.25
N LEU A 288 -0.74 17.44 0.33
CA LEU A 288 -2.11 17.60 -0.18
C LEU A 288 -2.18 18.46 -1.45
N HIS A 289 -1.16 19.24 -1.74
CA HIS A 289 -1.06 20.02 -2.98
C HIS A 289 -0.23 19.34 -4.05
N GLN A 290 0.10 18.05 -3.86
CA GLN A 290 0.82 17.29 -4.88
C GLN A 290 -0.03 17.16 -6.14
N LYS A 291 0.49 17.64 -7.27
CA LYS A 291 -0.14 17.52 -8.58
C LYS A 291 -0.46 16.06 -8.90
N GLY A 292 -1.65 15.81 -9.40
CA GLY A 292 -2.09 14.48 -9.79
C GLY A 292 -2.55 13.57 -8.66
N SER A 293 -2.73 14.09 -7.44
CA SER A 293 -3.28 13.35 -6.29
C SER A 293 -4.52 14.06 -5.76
N ILE A 294 -5.69 13.63 -6.24
CA ILE A 294 -7.03 14.22 -5.98
C ILE A 294 -7.02 15.76 -6.15
N GLU A 295 -6.34 16.22 -7.18
CA GLU A 295 -6.18 17.63 -7.50
C GLU A 295 -7.48 18.18 -8.10
N PHE A 296 -8.11 19.15 -7.44
CA PHE A 296 -9.24 19.87 -8.02
C PHE A 296 -8.75 20.76 -9.16
N ILE A 297 -9.29 20.58 -10.37
CA ILE A 297 -8.86 21.32 -11.56
C ILE A 297 -9.76 22.51 -11.83
N LYS A 298 -11.08 22.26 -11.94
CA LYS A 298 -12.03 23.27 -12.41
C LYS A 298 -13.47 22.83 -12.12
N LYS A 299 -14.36 23.79 -12.02
CA LYS A 299 -15.81 23.57 -12.04
C LYS A 299 -16.38 24.11 -13.36
N VAL A 300 -17.06 23.27 -14.13
CA VAL A 300 -17.67 23.62 -15.42
C VAL A 300 -19.14 23.21 -15.37
N ASP A 301 -20.05 24.12 -15.67
CA ASP A 301 -21.49 23.87 -15.69
C ASP A 301 -22.04 23.26 -14.38
N GLY A 302 -21.37 23.54 -13.27
CA GLY A 302 -21.70 22.99 -11.96
C GLY A 302 -21.13 21.61 -11.68
N ILE A 303 -20.35 21.00 -12.60
CA ILE A 303 -19.66 19.73 -12.48
C ILE A 303 -18.23 19.98 -12.04
N GLU A 304 -17.74 19.24 -11.06
CA GLU A 304 -16.38 19.38 -10.50
C GLU A 304 -15.43 18.32 -11.11
N PHE A 305 -14.26 18.75 -11.58
CA PHE A 305 -13.26 17.89 -12.22
C PHE A 305 -12.05 17.72 -11.30
N PHE A 306 -11.71 16.45 -11.01
CA PHE A 306 -10.56 16.08 -10.20
C PHE A 306 -9.56 15.23 -10.99
N ASN A 307 -8.27 15.53 -10.82
CA ASN A 307 -7.15 14.77 -11.36
C ASN A 307 -6.49 13.94 -10.25
N ASP A 308 -6.49 12.64 -10.43
CA ASP A 308 -5.85 11.67 -9.55
C ASP A 308 -5.00 10.67 -10.35
N ALA A 309 -4.29 11.19 -11.38
CA ALA A 309 -3.49 10.40 -12.31
C ALA A 309 -2.37 9.59 -11.64
N ASN A 310 -2.00 9.93 -10.40
CA ASN A 310 -1.02 9.19 -9.60
C ASN A 310 -1.56 7.88 -9.02
N SER A 311 -2.89 7.68 -9.00
CA SER A 311 -3.51 6.43 -8.55
C SER A 311 -3.39 5.36 -9.63
N ILE A 312 -2.47 4.42 -9.43
CA ILE A 312 -2.09 3.37 -10.40
C ILE A 312 -2.41 1.95 -9.92
N ASN A 313 -3.06 1.83 -8.77
CA ASN A 313 -3.52 0.56 -8.21
C ASN A 313 -4.96 0.68 -7.72
N PRO A 314 -5.66 -0.45 -7.52
CA PRO A 314 -7.07 -0.47 -7.15
C PRO A 314 -7.36 0.22 -5.80
N GLU A 315 -6.45 0.10 -4.82
CA GLU A 315 -6.62 0.68 -3.49
C GLU A 315 -6.55 2.21 -3.53
N SER A 316 -5.60 2.77 -4.28
CA SER A 316 -5.47 4.23 -4.41
C SER A 316 -6.67 4.83 -5.12
N THR A 317 -7.15 4.21 -6.21
CA THR A 317 -8.36 4.65 -6.91
C THR A 317 -9.60 4.55 -6.04
N LEU A 318 -9.76 3.47 -5.29
CA LEU A 318 -10.89 3.33 -4.36
C LEU A 318 -10.82 4.39 -3.26
N SER A 319 -9.64 4.65 -2.72
CA SER A 319 -9.41 5.70 -1.73
C SER A 319 -9.76 7.09 -2.29
N ALA A 320 -9.33 7.41 -3.50
CA ALA A 320 -9.65 8.66 -4.18
C ALA A 320 -11.16 8.81 -4.40
N LEU A 321 -11.80 7.75 -4.90
CA LEU A 321 -13.25 7.72 -5.14
C LEU A 321 -14.05 7.94 -3.85
N MET A 322 -13.68 7.24 -2.77
CA MET A 322 -14.29 7.43 -1.44
C MET A 322 -14.07 8.84 -0.87
N SER A 323 -12.96 9.48 -1.24
CA SER A 323 -12.59 10.80 -0.76
C SER A 323 -13.43 11.92 -1.37
N VAL A 324 -13.81 11.79 -2.62
CA VAL A 324 -14.53 12.85 -3.36
C VAL A 324 -16.03 12.60 -3.46
N SER A 325 -16.45 11.34 -3.46
CA SER A 325 -17.85 10.98 -3.71
C SER A 325 -18.73 11.19 -2.46
N THR A 326 -19.87 11.79 -2.69
CA THR A 326 -20.99 11.84 -1.72
C THR A 326 -22.25 11.32 -2.39
N ASN A 327 -22.93 10.36 -1.76
CA ASN A 327 -24.21 9.84 -2.27
C ASN A 327 -24.14 9.36 -3.74
N ARG A 328 -23.06 8.69 -4.12
CA ARG A 328 -22.91 8.09 -5.46
C ARG A 328 -22.96 9.12 -6.61
N ASN A 329 -22.42 10.30 -6.42
CA ASN A 329 -22.46 11.41 -7.37
C ASN A 329 -21.22 11.50 -8.28
N THR A 330 -20.51 10.40 -8.50
CA THR A 330 -19.23 10.43 -9.23
C THR A 330 -19.29 9.65 -10.54
N ILE A 331 -18.68 10.22 -11.57
CA ILE A 331 -18.28 9.55 -12.80
C ILE A 331 -16.79 9.27 -12.71
N LEU A 332 -16.40 7.99 -12.75
CA LEU A 332 -15.02 7.55 -12.64
C LEU A 332 -14.43 7.27 -14.02
N ILE A 333 -13.33 7.94 -14.36
CA ILE A 333 -12.51 7.61 -15.53
C ILE A 333 -11.38 6.69 -15.06
N LEU A 334 -11.39 5.45 -15.53
CA LEU A 334 -10.56 4.33 -15.09
C LEU A 334 -9.86 3.71 -16.30
N GLY A 335 -8.70 3.05 -16.10
CA GLY A 335 -8.07 2.22 -17.13
C GLY A 335 -6.61 2.51 -17.41
N GLY A 336 -5.93 1.53 -18.04
CA GLY A 336 -4.52 1.56 -18.36
C GLY A 336 -3.89 0.16 -18.41
N ALA A 337 -2.57 0.10 -18.19
CA ALA A 337 -1.80 -1.13 -18.23
C ALA A 337 -1.89 -1.92 -16.92
N TYR A 338 -1.98 -3.24 -17.05
CA TYR A 338 -2.03 -4.17 -15.90
C TYR A 338 -0.71 -4.16 -15.12
N THR A 339 -0.81 -4.10 -13.82
CA THR A 339 0.31 -4.00 -12.88
C THR A 339 0.38 -5.12 -11.84
N GLY A 340 -0.33 -6.23 -12.07
CA GLY A 340 -0.27 -7.40 -11.18
C GLY A 340 -1.24 -7.39 -10.00
N HIS A 341 -2.01 -6.31 -9.80
CA HIS A 341 -2.94 -6.18 -8.67
C HIS A 341 -4.24 -6.98 -8.85
N ASP A 342 -4.88 -7.34 -7.73
CA ASP A 342 -6.26 -7.86 -7.71
C ASP A 342 -7.26 -6.69 -7.67
N TYR A 343 -8.14 -6.62 -8.67
CA TYR A 343 -9.16 -5.58 -8.84
C TYR A 343 -10.55 -5.97 -8.30
N ASN A 344 -10.73 -7.20 -7.84
CA ASN A 344 -12.05 -7.73 -7.47
C ASN A 344 -12.73 -6.90 -6.38
N ARG A 345 -11.98 -6.46 -5.37
CA ARG A 345 -12.51 -5.60 -4.31
C ARG A 345 -12.94 -4.24 -4.83
N MET A 346 -12.08 -3.56 -5.61
CA MET A 346 -12.40 -2.26 -6.20
C MET A 346 -13.67 -2.34 -7.04
N ILE A 347 -13.79 -3.35 -7.90
CA ILE A 347 -14.97 -3.57 -8.75
C ILE A 347 -16.24 -3.69 -7.92
N LYS A 348 -16.23 -4.44 -6.81
CA LYS A 348 -17.38 -4.61 -5.90
C LYS A 348 -17.76 -3.32 -5.17
N GLU A 349 -16.78 -2.48 -4.84
CA GLU A 349 -16.99 -1.27 -4.04
C GLU A 349 -17.37 -0.03 -4.88
N ILE A 350 -16.90 0.09 -6.13
CA ILE A 350 -17.19 1.23 -7.02
C ILE A 350 -18.68 1.61 -7.07
N PRO A 351 -19.64 0.66 -7.15
CA PRO A 351 -21.07 1.00 -7.24
C PRO A 351 -21.63 1.81 -6.08
N LYS A 352 -20.95 1.84 -4.94
CA LYS A 352 -21.36 2.63 -3.77
C LYS A 352 -21.08 4.12 -3.94
N TYR A 353 -20.12 4.47 -4.82
CA TYR A 353 -19.56 5.82 -4.93
C TYR A 353 -19.75 6.43 -6.32
N ALA A 354 -19.67 5.62 -7.37
CA ALA A 354 -19.85 6.04 -8.74
C ALA A 354 -21.11 5.44 -9.37
N HIS A 355 -21.77 6.18 -10.23
CA HIS A 355 -22.90 5.69 -11.03
C HIS A 355 -22.50 5.40 -12.49
N THR A 356 -21.37 5.95 -12.94
CA THR A 356 -20.84 5.75 -14.29
C THR A 356 -19.35 5.50 -14.24
N ILE A 357 -18.89 4.49 -15.00
CA ILE A 357 -17.48 4.21 -15.26
C ILE A 357 -17.20 4.45 -16.73
N ILE A 358 -16.15 5.22 -17.00
CA ILE A 358 -15.59 5.39 -18.34
C ILE A 358 -14.25 4.68 -18.38
N LEU A 359 -14.15 3.64 -19.20
CA LEU A 359 -12.99 2.77 -19.28
C LEU A 359 -12.09 3.16 -20.45
N LEU A 360 -10.89 3.64 -20.14
CA LEU A 360 -9.81 3.88 -21.07
C LEU A 360 -9.20 2.57 -21.58
N PRO A 361 -8.53 2.55 -22.75
CA PRO A 361 -7.87 1.37 -23.27
C PRO A 361 -6.67 0.96 -22.42
N GLY A 362 -6.27 -0.31 -22.52
CA GLY A 362 -5.09 -0.87 -21.86
C GLY A 362 -5.23 -2.35 -21.53
N SER A 363 -4.10 -3.03 -21.27
CA SER A 363 -4.10 -4.46 -20.93
C SER A 363 -4.84 -4.76 -19.63
N GLY A 364 -4.73 -3.87 -18.63
CA GLY A 364 -5.46 -3.98 -17.37
C GLY A 364 -6.96 -3.75 -17.55
N SER A 365 -7.32 -2.77 -18.38
CA SER A 365 -8.71 -2.50 -18.71
C SER A 365 -9.41 -3.69 -19.37
N LEU A 366 -8.70 -4.40 -20.25
CA LEU A 366 -9.23 -5.64 -20.86
C LEU A 366 -9.53 -6.72 -19.81
N GLY A 367 -8.65 -6.85 -18.82
CA GLY A 367 -8.79 -7.86 -17.75
C GLY A 367 -10.02 -7.67 -16.86
N ILE A 368 -10.45 -6.42 -16.63
CA ILE A 368 -11.60 -6.11 -15.75
C ILE A 368 -12.89 -5.80 -16.50
N ARG A 369 -12.83 -5.67 -17.84
CA ARG A 369 -13.96 -5.24 -18.67
C ARG A 369 -15.22 -6.07 -18.46
N GLN A 370 -15.09 -7.39 -18.46
CA GLN A 370 -16.24 -8.28 -18.28
C GLN A 370 -16.87 -8.09 -16.89
N SER A 371 -16.06 -8.06 -15.85
CA SER A 371 -16.55 -7.87 -14.48
C SER A 371 -17.23 -6.52 -14.28
N LEU A 372 -16.77 -5.46 -14.97
CA LEU A 372 -17.44 -4.15 -14.95
C LEU A 372 -18.76 -4.16 -15.72
N ASN A 373 -18.82 -4.84 -16.88
CA ASN A 373 -20.02 -4.95 -17.69
C ASN A 373 -21.13 -5.74 -16.95
N ASP A 374 -20.76 -6.67 -16.09
CA ASP A 374 -21.69 -7.48 -15.29
C ASP A 374 -22.31 -6.71 -14.12
N LEU A 375 -21.81 -5.50 -13.80
CA LEU A 375 -22.35 -4.62 -12.79
C LEU A 375 -23.62 -3.90 -13.27
N ARG A 376 -24.78 -4.54 -13.08
CA ARG A 376 -26.10 -3.99 -13.53
C ARG A 376 -26.46 -2.61 -12.96
N SER A 377 -25.82 -2.19 -11.89
CA SER A 377 -26.10 -0.93 -11.20
C SER A 377 -25.25 0.25 -11.66
N ILE A 378 -24.34 0.05 -12.64
CA ILE A 378 -23.44 1.07 -13.14
C ILE A 378 -23.63 1.26 -14.64
N ASN A 379 -23.60 2.52 -15.07
CA ASN A 379 -23.46 2.85 -16.48
C ASN A 379 -21.99 2.67 -16.90
N PHE A 380 -21.72 1.73 -17.82
CA PHE A 380 -20.39 1.38 -18.27
C PHE A 380 -20.16 1.82 -19.73
N ILE A 381 -19.17 2.69 -19.94
CA ILE A 381 -18.84 3.27 -21.24
C ILE A 381 -17.38 2.99 -21.57
N GLN A 382 -17.12 2.36 -22.70
CA GLN A 382 -15.78 2.15 -23.23
C GLN A 382 -15.40 3.27 -24.20
N VAL A 383 -14.16 3.74 -24.14
CA VAL A 383 -13.62 4.80 -24.98
C VAL A 383 -12.23 4.44 -25.51
N PHE A 384 -11.76 5.18 -26.52
CA PHE A 384 -10.46 4.92 -27.14
C PHE A 384 -9.40 5.98 -26.81
N SER A 385 -9.79 7.09 -26.19
CA SER A 385 -8.86 8.16 -25.81
C SER A 385 -9.31 8.90 -24.56
N LEU A 386 -8.37 9.63 -23.95
CA LEU A 386 -8.65 10.50 -22.80
C LEU A 386 -9.56 11.67 -23.19
N ASP A 387 -9.42 12.18 -24.41
CA ASP A 387 -10.28 13.22 -24.96
C ASP A 387 -11.74 12.77 -25.03
N GLU A 388 -11.97 11.59 -25.61
CA GLU A 388 -13.31 10.99 -25.66
C GLU A 388 -13.85 10.71 -24.26
N ALA A 389 -12.99 10.25 -23.34
CA ALA A 389 -13.38 9.99 -21.95
C ALA A 389 -13.96 11.23 -21.27
N ILE A 390 -13.31 12.38 -21.41
CA ILE A 390 -13.75 13.64 -20.81
C ILE A 390 -15.06 14.10 -21.44
N GLN A 391 -15.20 14.00 -22.77
CA GLN A 391 -16.45 14.36 -23.46
C GLN A 391 -17.61 13.47 -23.01
N LYS A 392 -17.41 12.15 -22.97
CA LYS A 392 -18.43 11.21 -22.49
C LYS A 392 -18.75 11.42 -21.01
N ALA A 393 -17.74 11.71 -20.19
CA ALA A 393 -17.96 12.04 -18.78
C ALA A 393 -18.84 13.28 -18.63
N LYS A 394 -18.52 14.37 -19.35
CA LYS A 394 -19.29 15.62 -19.30
C LYS A 394 -20.74 15.42 -19.79
N LEU A 395 -20.95 14.65 -20.86
CA LEU A 395 -22.29 14.35 -21.41
C LEU A 395 -23.17 13.54 -20.43
N ASN A 396 -22.57 12.72 -19.61
CA ASN A 396 -23.29 11.87 -18.63
C ASN A 396 -23.38 12.49 -17.24
N ALA A 397 -22.71 13.62 -17.00
CA ALA A 397 -22.68 14.28 -15.70
C ALA A 397 -23.83 15.29 -15.58
N LYS A 398 -24.34 15.43 -14.35
CA LYS A 398 -25.34 16.44 -13.96
C LYS A 398 -24.69 17.49 -13.08
N LYS A 399 -25.35 18.65 -13.00
CA LYS A 399 -24.94 19.72 -12.05
C LYS A 399 -24.88 19.19 -10.62
N GLY A 400 -23.76 19.42 -9.95
CA GLY A 400 -23.49 18.93 -8.59
C GLY A 400 -22.72 17.61 -8.54
N GLU A 401 -22.46 16.98 -9.70
CA GLU A 401 -21.68 15.75 -9.80
C GLU A 401 -20.18 16.00 -9.99
N ILE A 402 -19.41 14.94 -9.82
CA ILE A 402 -17.96 14.92 -9.85
C ILE A 402 -17.49 14.03 -11.01
N ILE A 403 -16.53 14.50 -11.76
CA ILE A 403 -15.75 13.70 -12.70
C ILE A 403 -14.36 13.50 -12.08
N LEU A 404 -14.06 12.25 -11.73
CA LEU A 404 -12.79 11.83 -11.15
C LEU A 404 -11.98 11.06 -12.17
N PHE A 405 -10.82 11.59 -12.54
CA PHE A 405 -9.81 10.84 -13.30
C PHE A 405 -8.87 10.14 -12.32
N SER A 406 -9.11 8.87 -12.04
CA SER A 406 -8.28 8.02 -11.17
C SER A 406 -8.09 6.67 -11.86
N PRO A 407 -6.99 6.53 -12.63
CA PRO A 407 -6.82 5.43 -13.58
C PRO A 407 -6.86 4.04 -12.97
N GLY A 408 -6.32 3.83 -11.77
CA GLY A 408 -6.21 2.53 -11.11
C GLY A 408 -5.22 1.57 -11.78
N PHE A 409 -4.59 2.00 -12.86
CA PHE A 409 -3.65 1.28 -13.71
C PHE A 409 -2.49 2.17 -14.11
N ASP A 410 -1.37 1.55 -14.44
CA ASP A 410 -0.21 2.31 -14.92
C ASP A 410 -0.42 2.87 -16.33
N ALA A 411 0.42 3.85 -16.68
CA ALA A 411 0.50 4.43 -18.01
C ALA A 411 1.39 3.62 -18.98
N VAL A 412 2.17 2.68 -18.48
CA VAL A 412 3.11 1.87 -19.27
C VAL A 412 2.39 1.12 -20.40
N GLY A 413 2.88 1.26 -21.62
CA GLY A 413 2.29 0.64 -22.81
C GLY A 413 1.19 1.49 -23.50
N ILE A 414 0.98 2.73 -23.06
CA ILE A 414 0.06 3.72 -23.67
C ILE A 414 0.84 4.95 -24.15
N ASP A 415 2.06 4.81 -24.56
CA ASP A 415 2.96 5.83 -25.17
C ASP A 415 3.20 7.13 -24.35
N ILE A 416 2.67 7.24 -23.12
CA ILE A 416 2.84 8.42 -22.25
C ILE A 416 3.12 8.02 -20.81
N SER A 417 3.95 8.81 -20.12
CA SER A 417 4.20 8.65 -18.69
C SER A 417 2.97 9.03 -17.83
N ARG A 418 2.97 8.62 -16.56
CA ARG A 418 1.92 9.01 -15.58
C ARG A 418 1.74 10.52 -15.52
N LYS A 419 2.85 11.27 -15.48
CA LYS A 419 2.85 12.73 -15.44
C LYS A 419 2.21 13.32 -16.71
N GLU A 420 2.63 12.87 -17.89
CA GLU A 420 2.09 13.34 -19.15
C GLU A 420 0.60 13.03 -19.27
N ARG A 421 0.14 11.87 -18.79
CA ARG A 421 -1.26 11.50 -18.73
C ARG A 421 -2.08 12.46 -17.86
N GLY A 422 -1.56 12.81 -16.68
CA GLY A 422 -2.16 13.81 -15.80
C GLY A 422 -2.17 15.20 -16.37
N ASP A 423 -1.04 15.66 -16.96
CA ASP A 423 -0.92 16.96 -17.60
C ASP A 423 -1.88 17.08 -18.81
N LYS A 424 -2.03 16.01 -19.60
CA LYS A 424 -3.00 15.94 -20.70
C LYS A 424 -4.42 16.09 -20.20
N TYR A 425 -4.81 15.37 -19.12
CA TYR A 425 -6.13 15.51 -18.51
C TYR A 425 -6.39 16.96 -18.07
N ILE A 426 -5.44 17.57 -17.36
CA ILE A 426 -5.55 18.96 -16.89
C ILE A 426 -5.76 19.92 -18.07
N LYS A 427 -4.98 19.77 -19.14
CA LYS A 427 -5.06 20.60 -20.34
C LYS A 427 -6.46 20.51 -20.99
N LEU A 428 -6.96 19.28 -21.14
CA LEU A 428 -8.28 19.02 -21.75
C LEU A 428 -9.42 19.59 -20.89
N VAL A 429 -9.37 19.39 -19.56
CA VAL A 429 -10.38 19.95 -18.66
C VAL A 429 -10.35 21.47 -18.65
N LYS A 430 -9.15 22.09 -18.71
CA LYS A 430 -9.04 23.56 -18.76
C LYS A 430 -9.60 24.17 -20.03
N SER A 431 -9.62 23.42 -21.14
CA SER A 431 -10.19 23.86 -22.42
C SER A 431 -11.72 23.73 -22.53
N LEU A 432 -12.39 23.05 -21.57
CA LEU A 432 -13.85 22.99 -21.46
C LEU A 432 -14.43 24.34 -21.02
#